data_6a84d58da23694bf3a01dc8927b71a2a
#
_entry.id   6a84d58da23694bf3a01dc8927b71a2a
#
_cell.length_a   1.000
_cell.length_b   1.000
_cell.length_c   1.000
_cell.angle_alpha   90.00
_cell.angle_beta   90.00
_cell.angle_gamma   90.00
#
_symmetry.space_group_name_H-M   'P 1'
#
loop_
_entity.id
_entity.type
_entity.pdbx_description
1 polymer ?
#
loop_
_entity_poly.entity_id
_entity_poly.type
_entity_poly.pdbx_seq_one_letter_code
_entity_poly.pdbx_strand_id
1 'polypeptide(L)'
;ELYERVLKGLEERRNNLLEGGINSIPSPFTRFNDDFIGIERATYYCVTSVTKGGKSQFASHVFMYTPLIYAYHNRDKVRVKILYFALEETPERVMQRFMSHILYYLSKGKIRVSPRDLRSSKNDKPLSQEVLDLLQTQEYKDIFKFFEENVIFSSTANPTGIYKECKRYAEERGVMHTKKAVYRGELGELNETDSFDYYVPNDPGEYIIPFIDHIGLIDTERGMNLKQSMDKLSEYLAKYLRNNYGMSPVIIQQQSFENESNDNFVSGKIRPSAQGLGDSKYIARDCNILLGLFSPFKFELNEYKEYDITKFRDNIRFLEVLVNRDG
;
A
#
# COMPACT_ATOMS: atom_id res chain seq x y z
N GLU A 1 6.42 31.56 -8.39
CA GLU A 1 7.10 31.39 -7.10
C GLU A 1 6.38 30.38 -6.21
N LEU A 2 6.92 30.02 -5.03
CA LEU A 2 6.37 28.94 -4.19
C LEU A 2 4.92 29.23 -3.77
N TYR A 3 4.64 30.43 -3.29
CA TYR A 3 3.29 30.83 -2.86
C TYR A 3 2.25 30.66 -3.98
N GLU A 4 2.53 31.17 -5.15
CA GLU A 4 1.62 31.11 -6.31
C GLU A 4 1.36 29.67 -6.75
N ARG A 5 2.40 28.82 -6.74
CA ARG A 5 2.28 27.40 -7.04
C ARG A 5 1.40 26.67 -6.01
N VAL A 6 1.58 26.99 -4.72
CA VAL A 6 0.74 26.42 -3.65
C VAL A 6 -0.71 26.87 -3.79
N LEU A 7 -0.94 28.19 -4.01
CA LEU A 7 -2.28 28.74 -4.19
C LEU A 7 -3.01 28.10 -5.38
N LYS A 8 -2.32 27.98 -6.51
CA LYS A 8 -2.84 27.30 -7.70
C LYS A 8 -3.22 25.86 -7.41
N GLY A 9 -2.38 25.11 -6.69
CA GLY A 9 -2.68 23.73 -6.29
C GLY A 9 -3.91 23.63 -5.38
N LEU A 10 -4.12 24.57 -4.46
CA LEU A 10 -5.32 24.62 -3.62
C LEU A 10 -6.58 24.90 -4.45
N GLU A 11 -6.51 25.82 -5.40
CA GLU A 11 -7.61 26.13 -6.32
C GLU A 11 -7.95 24.93 -7.20
N GLU A 12 -6.95 24.27 -7.77
CA GLU A 12 -7.13 23.07 -8.59
C GLU A 12 -7.82 21.95 -7.80
N ARG A 13 -7.40 21.67 -6.58
CA ARG A 13 -8.02 20.65 -5.71
C ARG A 13 -9.46 21.01 -5.35
N ARG A 14 -9.72 22.27 -5.05
CA ARG A 14 -11.07 22.77 -4.77
C ARG A 14 -11.99 22.64 -5.99
N ASN A 15 -11.51 23.06 -7.15
CA ASN A 15 -12.28 23.03 -8.39
C ASN A 15 -12.57 21.57 -8.82
N ASN A 16 -11.60 20.66 -8.67
CA ASN A 16 -11.81 19.25 -8.92
C ASN A 16 -12.99 18.67 -8.12
N LEU A 17 -13.13 19.04 -6.84
CA LEU A 17 -14.28 18.62 -6.03
C LEU A 17 -15.60 19.27 -6.50
N LEU A 18 -15.58 20.55 -6.87
CA LEU A 18 -16.77 21.25 -7.37
C LEU A 18 -17.27 20.67 -8.71
N GLU A 19 -16.38 20.13 -9.52
CA GLU A 19 -16.67 19.46 -10.78
C GLU A 19 -17.07 17.98 -10.60
N GLY A 20 -17.18 17.52 -9.34
CA GLY A 20 -17.56 16.15 -9.01
C GLY A 20 -16.42 15.12 -9.13
N GLY A 21 -15.18 15.59 -9.17
CA GLY A 21 -13.97 14.76 -9.02
C GLY A 21 -13.71 14.38 -7.56
N ILE A 22 -12.56 13.77 -7.32
CA ILE A 22 -12.10 13.38 -5.96
C ILE A 22 -10.65 13.79 -5.74
N ASN A 23 -10.28 14.06 -4.50
CA ASN A 23 -8.89 14.29 -4.10
C ASN A 23 -8.29 13.13 -3.30
N SER A 24 -9.12 12.16 -2.91
CA SER A 24 -8.70 10.91 -2.29
C SER A 24 -9.62 9.75 -2.73
N ILE A 25 -9.06 8.56 -2.88
CA ILE A 25 -9.85 7.35 -3.15
C ILE A 25 -10.37 6.84 -1.81
N PRO A 26 -11.70 6.73 -1.60
CA PRO A 26 -12.25 6.34 -0.31
C PRO A 26 -11.85 4.91 0.06
N SER A 27 -11.64 4.66 1.35
CA SER A 27 -11.42 3.31 1.86
C SER A 27 -12.72 2.50 1.83
N PRO A 28 -12.65 1.17 1.92
CA PRO A 28 -13.86 0.33 1.98
C PRO A 28 -14.60 0.42 3.33
N PHE A 29 -14.05 1.12 4.31
CA PHE A 29 -14.58 1.25 5.66
C PHE A 29 -15.08 2.66 5.92
N THR A 30 -16.40 2.85 5.99
CA THR A 30 -17.03 4.18 6.17
C THR A 30 -16.54 4.92 7.41
N ARG A 31 -16.48 4.23 8.56
CA ARG A 31 -15.96 4.82 9.80
C ARG A 31 -14.49 5.22 9.70
N PHE A 32 -13.72 4.51 8.91
CA PHE A 32 -12.32 4.82 8.67
C PHE A 32 -12.16 6.09 7.83
N ASN A 33 -13.14 6.41 6.97
CA ASN A 33 -13.12 7.61 6.15
C ASN A 33 -13.39 8.90 6.96
N ASP A 34 -13.93 8.78 8.18
CA ASP A 34 -14.12 9.93 9.08
C ASP A 34 -12.79 10.33 9.73
N ASP A 35 -11.93 9.34 10.05
CA ASP A 35 -10.61 9.57 10.68
C ASP A 35 -9.48 9.59 9.64
N PHE A 36 -9.71 9.03 8.48
CA PHE A 36 -8.72 8.75 7.46
C PHE A 36 -9.39 8.75 6.07
N ILE A 37 -9.17 9.80 5.34
CA ILE A 37 -9.89 10.12 4.08
C ILE A 37 -9.61 9.18 2.91
N GLY A 38 -8.95 8.04 3.12
CA GLY A 38 -8.62 7.08 2.08
C GLY A 38 -7.23 7.27 1.50
N ILE A 39 -7.05 6.98 0.22
CA ILE A 39 -5.75 7.09 -0.44
C ILE A 39 -5.62 8.45 -1.08
N GLU A 40 -4.72 9.26 -0.53
CA GLU A 40 -4.29 10.52 -1.13
C GLU A 40 -2.99 10.35 -1.91
N ARG A 41 -2.77 11.24 -2.87
CA ARG A 41 -1.46 11.35 -3.52
C ARG A 41 -0.43 11.89 -2.55
N ALA A 42 0.82 11.60 -2.81
CA ALA A 42 1.95 12.03 -2.01
C ALA A 42 1.83 11.63 -0.53
N THR A 43 1.23 10.47 -0.27
CA THR A 43 1.05 9.95 1.09
C THR A 43 1.65 8.57 1.22
N TYR A 44 2.54 8.38 2.18
CA TYR A 44 3.24 7.12 2.43
C TYR A 44 2.55 6.35 3.55
N TYR A 45 2.08 5.14 3.24
CA TYR A 45 1.34 4.24 4.11
C TYR A 45 2.19 3.06 4.56
N CYS A 46 2.08 2.69 5.81
CA CYS A 46 2.63 1.44 6.34
C CYS A 46 1.54 0.64 7.05
N VAL A 47 1.44 -0.65 6.74
CA VAL A 47 0.56 -1.59 7.43
C VAL A 47 1.41 -2.57 8.22
N THR A 48 1.11 -2.72 9.50
CA THR A 48 1.85 -3.62 10.38
C THR A 48 0.94 -4.52 11.21
N SER A 49 1.42 -5.69 11.53
CA SER A 49 0.84 -6.62 12.51
C SER A 49 1.89 -7.65 12.93
N VAL A 50 1.57 -8.42 13.94
CA VAL A 50 2.29 -9.67 14.26
C VAL A 50 2.17 -10.69 13.12
N THR A 51 2.98 -11.73 13.14
CA THR A 51 2.92 -12.83 12.16
C THR A 51 1.51 -13.39 12.04
N LYS A 52 1.03 -13.64 10.80
CA LYS A 52 -0.34 -14.14 10.53
C LYS A 52 -1.47 -13.26 11.07
N GLY A 53 -1.22 -11.99 11.36
CA GLY A 53 -2.24 -11.03 11.80
C GLY A 53 -3.18 -10.52 10.70
N GLY A 54 -2.94 -10.88 9.43
CA GLY A 54 -3.79 -10.49 8.29
C GLY A 54 -3.33 -9.23 7.55
N LYS A 55 -2.10 -8.74 7.81
CA LYS A 55 -1.57 -7.50 7.23
C LYS A 55 -1.61 -7.45 5.70
N SER A 56 -1.16 -8.52 5.01
CA SER A 56 -1.13 -8.56 3.54
C SER A 56 -2.54 -8.57 2.95
N GLN A 57 -3.48 -9.31 3.56
CA GLN A 57 -4.88 -9.32 3.14
C GLN A 57 -5.54 -7.94 3.31
N PHE A 58 -5.32 -7.30 4.46
CA PHE A 58 -5.83 -5.97 4.73
C PHE A 58 -5.25 -4.94 3.77
N ALA A 59 -3.92 -4.92 3.62
CA ALA A 59 -3.24 -3.98 2.73
C ALA A 59 -3.68 -4.16 1.27
N SER A 60 -3.79 -5.40 0.78
CA SER A 60 -4.31 -5.68 -0.56
C SER A 60 -5.75 -5.21 -0.72
N HIS A 61 -6.60 -5.43 0.28
CA HIS A 61 -7.99 -5.00 0.22
C HIS A 61 -8.12 -3.47 0.16
N VAL A 62 -7.44 -2.75 1.05
CA VAL A 62 -7.56 -1.28 1.18
C VAL A 62 -6.79 -0.55 0.09
N PHE A 63 -5.57 -0.97 -0.22
CA PHE A 63 -4.63 -0.21 -1.04
C PHE A 63 -4.43 -0.75 -2.46
N MET A 64 -5.03 -1.88 -2.80
CA MET A 64 -4.98 -2.45 -4.16
C MET A 64 -6.36 -2.73 -4.72
N TYR A 65 -7.15 -3.61 -4.09
CA TYR A 65 -8.46 -4.02 -4.64
C TYR A 65 -9.47 -2.87 -4.67
N THR A 66 -9.61 -2.17 -3.56
CA THR A 66 -10.56 -1.04 -3.45
C THR A 66 -10.25 0.07 -4.44
N PRO A 67 -9.01 0.58 -4.55
CA PRO A 67 -8.69 1.61 -5.54
C PRO A 67 -8.85 1.13 -6.99
N LEU A 68 -8.52 -0.13 -7.30
CA LEU A 68 -8.72 -0.67 -8.64
C LEU A 68 -10.21 -0.80 -8.99
N ILE A 69 -11.04 -1.31 -8.08
CA ILE A 69 -12.49 -1.40 -8.27
C ILE A 69 -13.10 -0.01 -8.39
N TYR A 70 -12.67 0.94 -7.57
CA TYR A 70 -13.13 2.32 -7.66
C TYR A 70 -12.78 2.94 -9.03
N ALA A 71 -11.54 2.78 -9.48
CA ALA A 71 -11.10 3.27 -10.79
C ALA A 71 -11.81 2.53 -11.95
N TYR A 72 -12.11 1.23 -11.82
CA TYR A 72 -12.88 0.48 -12.80
C TYR A 72 -14.25 1.07 -13.05
N HIS A 73 -14.93 1.53 -12.00
CA HIS A 73 -16.26 2.16 -12.08
C HIS A 73 -16.23 3.67 -12.37
N ASN A 74 -15.06 4.32 -12.25
CA ASN A 74 -14.91 5.77 -12.40
C ASN A 74 -13.74 6.14 -13.31
N ARG A 75 -13.65 5.48 -14.48
CA ARG A 75 -12.50 5.60 -15.42
C ARG A 75 -12.30 7.01 -15.96
N ASP A 76 -13.35 7.80 -16.01
CA ASP A 76 -13.33 9.20 -16.43
C ASP A 76 -12.68 10.13 -15.39
N LYS A 77 -12.70 9.75 -14.11
CA LYS A 77 -12.25 10.58 -12.99
C LYS A 77 -10.93 10.14 -12.39
N VAL A 78 -10.68 8.84 -12.33
CA VAL A 78 -9.56 8.24 -11.60
C VAL A 78 -8.89 7.13 -12.40
N ARG A 79 -7.58 7.19 -12.50
CA ARG A 79 -6.71 6.11 -12.99
C ARG A 79 -5.81 5.67 -11.84
N VAL A 80 -5.64 4.37 -11.69
CA VAL A 80 -4.79 3.78 -10.64
C VAL A 80 -3.77 2.88 -11.30
N LYS A 81 -2.53 3.01 -10.90
CA LYS A 81 -1.43 2.11 -11.26
C LYS A 81 -0.75 1.60 -10.00
N ILE A 82 -0.72 0.29 -9.87
CA ILE A 82 -0.04 -0.40 -8.78
C ILE A 82 1.29 -0.93 -9.30
N LEU A 83 2.40 -0.46 -8.75
CA LEU A 83 3.72 -1.04 -8.98
C LEU A 83 3.96 -2.07 -7.88
N TYR A 84 3.64 -3.34 -8.17
CA TYR A 84 3.66 -4.41 -7.17
C TYR A 84 5.01 -5.12 -7.16
N PHE A 85 5.77 -4.95 -6.09
CA PHE A 85 7.03 -5.63 -5.86
C PHE A 85 6.76 -6.97 -5.17
N ALA A 86 6.80 -8.04 -5.98
CA ALA A 86 6.41 -9.40 -5.59
C ALA A 86 7.55 -10.11 -4.85
N LEU A 87 7.75 -9.77 -3.57
CA LEU A 87 8.85 -10.32 -2.77
C LEU A 87 8.48 -11.64 -2.07
N GLU A 88 7.21 -11.87 -1.77
CA GLU A 88 6.73 -13.04 -1.05
C GLU A 88 5.93 -14.00 -1.93
N GLU A 89 5.10 -13.50 -2.81
CA GLU A 89 4.17 -14.30 -3.60
C GLU A 89 4.30 -14.05 -5.10
N THR A 90 4.00 -15.07 -5.90
CA THR A 90 3.99 -14.94 -7.35
C THR A 90 2.79 -14.14 -7.85
N PRO A 91 2.87 -13.52 -9.05
CA PRO A 91 1.74 -12.81 -9.67
C PRO A 91 0.46 -13.65 -9.76
N GLU A 92 0.58 -14.95 -10.05
CA GLU A 92 -0.57 -15.87 -10.13
C GLU A 92 -1.26 -16.03 -8.77
N ARG A 93 -0.50 -16.05 -7.67
CA ARG A 93 -1.07 -16.11 -6.31
C ARG A 93 -1.81 -14.82 -5.96
N VAL A 94 -1.26 -13.68 -6.33
CA VAL A 94 -1.91 -12.38 -6.14
C VAL A 94 -3.20 -12.32 -6.96
N MET A 95 -3.17 -12.72 -8.24
CA MET A 95 -4.36 -12.80 -9.09
C MET A 95 -5.43 -13.73 -8.50
N GLN A 96 -5.07 -14.90 -8.00
CA GLN A 96 -6.03 -15.82 -7.37
C GLN A 96 -6.70 -15.22 -6.14
N ARG A 97 -5.98 -14.44 -5.34
CA ARG A 97 -6.58 -13.69 -4.23
C ARG A 97 -7.55 -12.61 -4.72
N PHE A 98 -7.19 -11.92 -5.77
CA PHE A 98 -8.07 -10.94 -6.40
C PHE A 98 -9.33 -11.60 -6.98
N MET A 99 -9.21 -12.74 -7.68
CA MET A 99 -10.34 -13.52 -8.17
C MET A 99 -11.30 -13.93 -7.03
N SER A 100 -10.75 -14.44 -5.92
CA SER A 100 -11.53 -14.76 -4.73
C SER A 100 -12.30 -13.56 -4.18
N HIS A 101 -11.64 -12.40 -4.14
CA HIS A 101 -12.25 -11.15 -3.71
C HIS A 101 -13.37 -10.69 -4.66
N ILE A 102 -13.16 -10.74 -5.97
CA ILE A 102 -14.14 -10.33 -6.99
C ILE A 102 -15.36 -11.25 -7.03
N LEU A 103 -15.18 -12.56 -6.85
CA LEU A 103 -16.30 -13.50 -6.69
C LEU A 103 -17.21 -13.09 -5.53
N TYR A 104 -16.61 -12.75 -4.39
CA TYR A 104 -17.36 -12.25 -3.24
C TYR A 104 -18.01 -10.89 -3.51
N TYR A 105 -17.28 -9.95 -4.10
CA TYR A 105 -17.72 -8.59 -4.36
C TYR A 105 -18.90 -8.54 -5.34
N LEU A 106 -18.77 -9.11 -6.54
CA LEU A 106 -19.80 -9.08 -7.58
C LEU A 106 -21.04 -9.91 -7.18
N SER A 107 -20.85 -11.01 -6.45
CA SER A 107 -21.98 -11.79 -5.94
C SER A 107 -22.65 -11.17 -4.70
N LYS A 108 -22.22 -9.99 -4.25
CA LYS A 108 -22.69 -9.36 -3.02
C LYS A 108 -22.61 -10.28 -1.80
N GLY A 109 -21.52 -11.01 -1.68
CA GLY A 109 -21.22 -11.90 -0.56
C GLY A 109 -21.82 -13.31 -0.64
N LYS A 110 -22.52 -13.64 -1.72
CA LYS A 110 -23.15 -14.96 -1.89
C LYS A 110 -22.12 -16.04 -2.23
N ILE A 111 -21.12 -15.72 -3.05
CA ILE A 111 -20.09 -16.66 -3.47
C ILE A 111 -18.83 -16.43 -2.65
N ARG A 112 -18.46 -17.43 -1.84
CA ARG A 112 -17.27 -17.41 -0.99
C ARG A 112 -16.35 -18.55 -1.36
N VAL A 113 -15.38 -18.26 -2.21
CA VAL A 113 -14.38 -19.23 -2.68
C VAL A 113 -13.00 -18.73 -2.26
N SER A 114 -12.33 -19.50 -1.42
CA SER A 114 -10.97 -19.13 -0.99
C SER A 114 -9.95 -19.35 -2.12
N PRO A 115 -8.76 -18.71 -2.08
CA PRO A 115 -7.68 -19.01 -3.03
C PRO A 115 -7.25 -20.47 -3.05
N ARG A 116 -7.44 -21.21 -1.95
CA ARG A 116 -7.19 -22.66 -1.89
C ARG A 116 -8.25 -23.45 -2.64
N ASP A 117 -9.52 -23.05 -2.51
CA ASP A 117 -10.63 -23.70 -3.22
C ASP A 117 -10.54 -23.41 -4.72
N LEU A 118 -10.14 -22.20 -5.15
CA LEU A 118 -9.87 -21.86 -6.55
C LEU A 118 -8.83 -22.80 -7.19
N ARG A 119 -7.81 -23.21 -6.43
CA ARG A 119 -6.77 -24.14 -6.89
C ARG A 119 -7.15 -25.61 -6.74
N SER A 120 -8.35 -25.94 -6.29
CA SER A 120 -8.74 -27.31 -5.97
C SER A 120 -7.73 -28.01 -5.06
N SER A 121 -7.22 -27.30 -4.04
CA SER A 121 -6.12 -27.80 -3.17
C SER A 121 -6.55 -28.95 -2.24
N LYS A 122 -7.86 -29.23 -2.15
CA LYS A 122 -8.41 -30.36 -1.43
C LYS A 122 -8.76 -31.47 -2.42
N ASN A 123 -8.21 -32.68 -2.23
CA ASN A 123 -8.37 -33.77 -3.15
C ASN A 123 -9.83 -34.25 -3.33
N ASP A 124 -10.67 -34.03 -2.33
CA ASP A 124 -12.08 -34.40 -2.30
C ASP A 124 -13.03 -33.26 -2.67
N LYS A 125 -12.50 -32.07 -2.95
CA LYS A 125 -13.29 -30.88 -3.24
C LYS A 125 -12.70 -30.09 -4.42
N PRO A 126 -12.96 -30.50 -5.67
CA PRO A 126 -12.58 -29.72 -6.83
C PRO A 126 -13.36 -28.40 -6.89
N LEU A 127 -12.82 -27.41 -7.61
CA LEU A 127 -13.55 -26.19 -7.92
C LEU A 127 -14.83 -26.54 -8.70
N SER A 128 -15.96 -25.95 -8.33
CA SER A 128 -17.23 -26.23 -9.00
C SER A 128 -17.25 -25.69 -10.43
N GLN A 129 -17.94 -26.38 -11.32
CA GLN A 129 -18.11 -25.95 -12.71
C GLN A 129 -18.83 -24.59 -12.77
N GLU A 130 -19.82 -24.37 -11.90
CA GLU A 130 -20.55 -23.09 -11.79
C GLU A 130 -19.61 -21.90 -11.57
N VAL A 131 -18.62 -22.03 -10.68
CA VAL A 131 -17.64 -20.97 -10.44
C VAL A 131 -16.71 -20.78 -11.64
N LEU A 132 -16.28 -21.87 -12.30
CA LEU A 132 -15.48 -21.78 -13.52
C LEU A 132 -16.25 -21.07 -14.65
N ASP A 133 -17.52 -21.40 -14.85
CA ASP A 133 -18.37 -20.79 -15.87
C ASP A 133 -18.57 -19.30 -15.57
N LEU A 134 -18.79 -18.95 -14.30
CA LEU A 134 -18.92 -17.57 -13.86
C LEU A 134 -17.66 -16.74 -14.14
N LEU A 135 -16.48 -17.28 -13.82
CA LEU A 135 -15.19 -16.63 -14.07
C LEU A 135 -14.91 -16.42 -15.58
N GLN A 136 -15.60 -17.17 -16.45
CA GLN A 136 -15.51 -17.03 -17.91
C GLN A 136 -16.47 -16.01 -18.50
N THR A 137 -17.40 -15.48 -17.73
CA THR A 137 -18.34 -14.45 -18.19
C THR A 137 -17.63 -13.13 -18.51
N GLN A 138 -18.22 -12.33 -19.38
CA GLN A 138 -17.60 -11.07 -19.83
C GLN A 138 -17.37 -10.09 -18.68
N GLU A 139 -18.31 -9.99 -17.74
CA GLU A 139 -18.23 -9.12 -16.58
C GLU A 139 -16.97 -9.41 -15.75
N TYR A 140 -16.67 -10.70 -15.48
CA TYR A 140 -15.49 -11.09 -14.72
C TYR A 140 -14.21 -10.91 -15.53
N LYS A 141 -14.22 -11.28 -16.81
CA LYS A 141 -13.06 -11.09 -17.71
C LYS A 141 -12.66 -9.61 -17.82
N ASP A 142 -13.62 -8.70 -17.90
CA ASP A 142 -13.34 -7.27 -18.03
C ASP A 142 -12.64 -6.70 -16.79
N ILE A 143 -13.09 -7.10 -15.59
CA ILE A 143 -12.44 -6.64 -14.36
C ILE A 143 -11.07 -7.28 -14.14
N PHE A 144 -10.87 -8.54 -14.54
CA PHE A 144 -9.56 -9.19 -14.45
C PHE A 144 -8.58 -8.59 -15.45
N LYS A 145 -9.02 -8.31 -16.67
CA LYS A 145 -8.22 -7.60 -17.67
C LYS A 145 -7.83 -6.21 -17.17
N PHE A 146 -8.77 -5.49 -16.56
CA PHE A 146 -8.48 -4.19 -15.94
C PHE A 146 -7.42 -4.30 -14.84
N PHE A 147 -7.46 -5.37 -14.02
CA PHE A 147 -6.43 -5.64 -13.03
C PHE A 147 -5.07 -5.85 -13.69
N GLU A 148 -4.97 -6.71 -14.71
CA GLU A 148 -3.72 -6.99 -15.44
C GLU A 148 -3.12 -5.73 -16.08
N GLU A 149 -3.95 -4.85 -16.62
CA GLU A 149 -3.53 -3.60 -17.25
C GLU A 149 -3.03 -2.55 -16.23
N ASN A 150 -3.43 -2.67 -14.96
CA ASN A 150 -3.19 -1.65 -13.94
C ASN A 150 -2.32 -2.10 -12.76
N VAL A 151 -1.97 -3.39 -12.69
CA VAL A 151 -1.01 -3.94 -11.72
C VAL A 151 0.23 -4.41 -12.46
N ILE A 152 1.33 -3.71 -12.24
CA ILE A 152 2.62 -3.99 -12.86
C ILE A 152 3.46 -4.75 -11.85
N PHE A 153 3.70 -6.02 -12.13
CA PHE A 153 4.53 -6.86 -11.26
C PHE A 153 6.01 -6.68 -11.56
N SER A 154 6.81 -6.54 -10.51
CA SER A 154 8.26 -6.52 -10.56
C SER A 154 8.85 -7.53 -9.57
N SER A 155 9.94 -8.18 -9.97
CA SER A 155 10.75 -9.04 -9.11
C SER A 155 11.96 -8.32 -8.51
N THR A 156 12.09 -7.02 -8.75
CA THR A 156 13.17 -6.21 -8.17
C THR A 156 13.01 -6.14 -6.66
N ALA A 157 14.04 -6.55 -5.94
CA ALA A 157 14.00 -6.67 -4.48
C ALA A 157 14.92 -5.71 -3.74
N ASN A 158 15.91 -5.10 -4.41
CA ASN A 158 16.84 -4.19 -3.72
C ASN A 158 16.31 -2.74 -3.72
N PRO A 159 16.61 -1.95 -2.67
CA PRO A 159 16.11 -0.57 -2.51
C PRO A 159 16.37 0.34 -3.70
N THR A 160 17.59 0.34 -4.22
CA THR A 160 17.97 1.21 -5.35
C THR A 160 17.26 0.80 -6.64
N GLY A 161 17.06 -0.49 -6.87
CA GLY A 161 16.32 -1.02 -8.00
C GLY A 161 14.85 -0.61 -7.95
N ILE A 162 14.19 -0.82 -6.81
CA ILE A 162 12.80 -0.41 -6.57
C ILE A 162 12.63 1.08 -6.84
N TYR A 163 13.50 1.91 -6.27
CA TYR A 163 13.50 3.35 -6.51
C TYR A 163 13.63 3.70 -8.00
N LYS A 164 14.62 3.11 -8.69
CA LYS A 164 14.88 3.39 -10.11
C LYS A 164 13.70 2.98 -11.01
N GLU A 165 13.05 1.87 -10.74
CA GLU A 165 11.85 1.45 -11.50
C GLU A 165 10.70 2.44 -11.32
N CYS A 166 10.40 2.80 -10.07
CA CYS A 166 9.36 3.78 -9.77
C CYS A 166 9.68 5.15 -10.41
N LYS A 167 10.93 5.61 -10.28
CA LYS A 167 11.39 6.86 -10.88
C LYS A 167 11.18 6.86 -12.39
N ARG A 168 11.66 5.82 -13.09
CA ARG A 168 11.48 5.67 -14.54
C ARG A 168 10.01 5.71 -14.92
N TYR A 169 9.16 5.02 -14.17
CA TYR A 169 7.72 5.01 -14.41
C TYR A 169 7.12 6.42 -14.31
N ALA A 170 7.56 7.24 -13.35
CA ALA A 170 7.13 8.64 -13.24
C ALA A 170 7.66 9.49 -14.41
N GLU A 171 8.94 9.33 -14.77
CA GLU A 171 9.58 10.11 -15.82
C GLU A 171 8.93 9.87 -17.21
N GLU A 172 8.42 8.66 -17.46
CA GLU A 172 7.66 8.32 -18.68
C GLU A 172 6.26 8.94 -18.69
N ARG A 173 5.74 9.40 -17.54
CA ARG A 173 4.36 9.85 -17.33
C ARG A 173 4.24 11.30 -16.87
N GLY A 174 5.28 12.06 -16.95
CA GLY A 174 5.27 13.46 -16.57
C GLY A 174 6.57 14.17 -16.93
N VAL A 175 6.63 15.42 -16.55
CA VAL A 175 7.78 16.31 -16.83
C VAL A 175 8.48 16.67 -15.54
N MET A 176 9.77 16.39 -15.47
CA MET A 176 10.63 16.87 -14.39
C MET A 176 11.16 18.25 -14.73
N HIS A 177 10.98 19.18 -13.81
CA HIS A 177 11.58 20.52 -13.87
C HIS A 177 12.82 20.53 -12.99
N THR A 178 13.88 21.14 -13.51
CA THR A 178 15.16 21.31 -12.81
C THR A 178 15.47 22.78 -12.62
N LYS A 179 16.28 23.08 -11.60
CA LYS A 179 16.85 24.40 -11.34
C LYS A 179 18.37 24.28 -11.17
N LYS A 180 19.06 25.37 -11.46
CA LYS A 180 20.50 25.44 -11.20
C LYS A 180 20.75 25.50 -9.71
N ALA A 181 21.56 24.58 -9.21
CA ALA A 181 22.07 24.59 -7.85
C ALA A 181 23.59 24.81 -7.89
N VAL A 182 24.06 25.71 -7.06
CA VAL A 182 25.50 26.00 -6.93
C VAL A 182 26.03 25.23 -5.72
N TYR A 183 27.09 24.48 -5.91
CA TYR A 183 27.81 23.81 -4.83
C TYR A 183 29.29 24.14 -4.88
N ARG A 184 29.94 24.07 -3.73
CA ARG A 184 31.38 24.28 -3.61
C ARG A 184 32.10 22.94 -3.77
N GLY A 185 32.96 22.83 -4.77
CA GLY A 185 33.81 21.67 -5.01
C GLY A 185 34.91 21.51 -3.93
N GLU A 186 35.63 20.40 -4.00
CA GLU A 186 36.66 20.04 -3.01
C GLU A 186 37.80 21.06 -2.94
N LEU A 187 38.09 21.75 -4.04
CA LEU A 187 39.14 22.78 -4.13
C LEU A 187 38.60 24.20 -3.87
N GLY A 188 37.30 24.31 -3.46
CA GLY A 188 36.67 25.57 -3.12
C GLY A 188 36.06 26.33 -4.31
N GLU A 189 36.12 25.79 -5.53
CA GLU A 189 35.48 26.31 -6.72
C GLU A 189 33.95 26.24 -6.63
N LEU A 190 33.25 27.18 -7.24
CA LEU A 190 31.80 27.16 -7.36
C LEU A 190 31.41 26.41 -8.65
N ASN A 191 30.71 25.30 -8.50
CA ASN A 191 30.20 24.53 -9.60
C ASN A 191 28.68 24.61 -9.66
N GLU A 192 28.13 24.59 -10.86
CA GLU A 192 26.69 24.52 -11.09
C GLU A 192 26.28 23.11 -11.50
N THR A 193 25.16 22.66 -10.97
CA THR A 193 24.52 21.41 -11.38
C THR A 193 23.01 21.58 -11.50
N ASP A 194 22.39 20.78 -12.34
CA ASP A 194 20.93 20.72 -12.39
C ASP A 194 20.45 19.89 -11.20
N SER A 195 19.58 20.49 -10.39
CA SER A 195 18.90 19.84 -9.26
C SER A 195 17.40 19.75 -9.53
N PHE A 196 16.75 18.72 -8.98
CA PHE A 196 15.30 18.58 -9.04
C PHE A 196 14.62 19.83 -8.45
N ASP A 197 13.60 20.35 -9.13
CA ASP A 197 12.75 21.42 -8.62
C ASP A 197 11.35 20.90 -8.31
N TYR A 198 10.61 20.47 -9.34
CA TYR A 198 9.29 19.87 -9.17
C TYR A 198 8.94 18.96 -10.35
N TYR A 199 7.89 18.15 -10.17
CA TYR A 199 7.36 17.24 -11.17
C TYR A 199 5.91 17.58 -11.50
N VAL A 200 5.57 17.51 -12.78
CA VAL A 200 4.21 17.69 -13.28
C VAL A 200 3.78 16.40 -13.98
N PRO A 201 2.78 15.66 -13.44
CA PRO A 201 2.26 14.48 -14.11
C PRO A 201 1.50 14.86 -15.39
N ASN A 202 1.62 14.06 -16.45
CA ASN A 202 0.83 14.22 -17.68
C ASN A 202 -0.67 14.00 -17.42
N ASP A 203 -0.99 13.13 -16.48
CA ASP A 203 -2.36 12.84 -16.04
C ASP A 203 -2.51 13.16 -14.54
N PRO A 204 -3.12 14.30 -14.20
CA PRO A 204 -3.38 14.66 -12.81
C PRO A 204 -4.42 13.76 -12.13
N GLY A 205 -5.17 12.93 -12.83
CA GLY A 205 -6.12 11.92 -12.31
C GLY A 205 -5.49 10.57 -12.00
N GLU A 206 -4.19 10.34 -12.30
CA GLU A 206 -3.52 9.06 -12.06
C GLU A 206 -2.94 8.98 -10.64
N TYR A 207 -3.24 7.90 -9.94
CA TYR A 207 -2.65 7.50 -8.65
C TYR A 207 -1.64 6.39 -8.90
N ILE A 208 -0.37 6.65 -8.59
CA ILE A 208 0.71 5.67 -8.70
C ILE A 208 1.03 5.17 -7.30
N ILE A 209 0.85 3.87 -7.08
CA ILE A 209 0.98 3.21 -5.78
C ILE A 209 2.09 2.16 -5.85
N PRO A 210 3.33 2.47 -5.46
CA PRO A 210 4.34 1.45 -5.18
C PRO A 210 3.87 0.58 -4.00
N PHE A 211 3.71 -0.72 -4.22
CA PHE A 211 3.19 -1.67 -3.23
C PHE A 211 4.24 -2.74 -2.93
N ILE A 212 4.73 -2.81 -1.69
CA ILE A 212 5.82 -3.69 -1.27
C ILE A 212 5.33 -4.64 -0.17
N ASP A 213 5.16 -5.92 -0.51
CA ASP A 213 4.73 -6.98 0.41
C ASP A 213 5.79 -8.07 0.52
N HIS A 214 6.57 -8.14 1.62
CA HIS A 214 6.74 -7.16 2.68
C HIS A 214 8.20 -6.72 2.76
N ILE A 215 8.44 -5.54 3.35
CA ILE A 215 9.77 -4.91 3.35
C ILE A 215 10.88 -5.75 3.99
N GLY A 216 10.55 -6.68 4.87
CA GLY A 216 11.52 -7.60 5.49
C GLY A 216 12.13 -8.64 4.52
N LEU A 217 11.64 -8.73 3.28
CA LEU A 217 12.12 -9.66 2.25
C LEU A 217 12.93 -8.97 1.15
N ILE A 218 13.25 -7.69 1.31
CA ILE A 218 14.11 -7.00 0.34
C ILE A 218 15.54 -7.54 0.37
N ASP A 219 16.21 -7.47 -0.76
CA ASP A 219 17.63 -7.74 -0.84
C ASP A 219 18.45 -6.63 -0.18
N THR A 220 19.55 -7.02 0.46
CA THR A 220 20.48 -6.06 1.05
C THR A 220 21.29 -5.35 -0.04
N GLU A 221 21.51 -4.06 0.14
CA GLU A 221 22.45 -3.30 -0.69
C GLU A 221 23.89 -3.64 -0.33
N ARG A 222 24.79 -3.45 -1.31
CA ARG A 222 26.22 -3.72 -1.11
C ARG A 222 26.77 -2.92 0.09
N GLY A 223 27.34 -3.62 1.05
CA GLY A 223 27.92 -3.03 2.27
C GLY A 223 26.90 -2.62 3.33
N MET A 224 25.62 -3.00 3.17
CA MET A 224 24.55 -2.74 4.13
C MET A 224 23.99 -4.05 4.69
N ASN A 225 23.54 -4.02 5.93
CA ASN A 225 22.68 -5.07 6.48
C ASN A 225 21.21 -4.84 6.10
N LEU A 226 20.34 -5.80 6.44
CA LEU A 226 18.91 -5.72 6.10
C LEU A 226 18.26 -4.44 6.67
N LYS A 227 18.53 -4.12 7.93
CA LYS A 227 18.00 -2.91 8.57
C LYS A 227 18.40 -1.64 7.81
N GLN A 228 19.67 -1.50 7.48
CA GLN A 228 20.17 -0.34 6.72
C GLN A 228 19.53 -0.25 5.33
N SER A 229 19.30 -1.40 4.68
CA SER A 229 18.62 -1.47 3.39
C SER A 229 17.15 -1.09 3.49
N MET A 230 16.45 -1.53 4.55
CA MET A 230 15.07 -1.10 4.84
C MET A 230 14.98 0.41 5.10
N ASP A 231 15.91 0.96 5.89
CA ASP A 231 15.97 2.39 6.18
C ASP A 231 16.21 3.20 4.90
N LYS A 232 17.11 2.73 4.03
CA LYS A 232 17.38 3.33 2.72
C LYS A 232 16.16 3.29 1.80
N LEU A 233 15.45 2.17 1.75
CA LEU A 233 14.22 2.07 0.97
C LEU A 233 13.17 3.04 1.48
N SER A 234 12.94 3.09 2.81
CA SER A 234 11.99 4.03 3.42
C SER A 234 12.34 5.48 3.08
N GLU A 235 13.61 5.83 3.12
CA GLU A 235 14.08 7.17 2.71
C GLU A 235 13.75 7.47 1.23
N TYR A 236 13.98 6.51 0.32
CA TYR A 236 13.64 6.66 -1.08
C TYR A 236 12.13 6.83 -1.30
N LEU A 237 11.31 6.03 -0.60
CA LEU A 237 9.85 6.14 -0.68
C LEU A 237 9.35 7.50 -0.19
N ALA A 238 9.89 8.00 0.92
CA ALA A 238 9.46 9.25 1.52
C ALA A 238 10.00 10.49 0.77
N LYS A 239 11.32 10.59 0.62
CA LYS A 239 11.94 11.81 0.11
C LYS A 239 11.79 12.01 -1.39
N TYR A 240 11.80 10.89 -2.14
CA TYR A 240 11.78 10.97 -3.60
C TYR A 240 10.43 10.57 -4.18
N LEU A 241 9.95 9.36 -3.93
CA LEU A 241 8.72 8.90 -4.59
C LEU A 241 7.50 9.68 -4.14
N ARG A 242 7.34 9.88 -2.83
CA ARG A 242 6.26 10.70 -2.28
C ARG A 242 6.45 12.19 -2.59
N ASN A 243 7.57 12.76 -2.15
CA ASN A 243 7.73 14.22 -2.18
C ASN A 243 7.98 14.77 -3.58
N ASN A 244 8.78 14.05 -4.41
CA ASN A 244 9.14 14.57 -5.72
C ASN A 244 8.11 14.16 -6.79
N TYR A 245 7.63 12.93 -6.77
CA TYR A 245 6.76 12.40 -7.83
C TYR A 245 5.29 12.28 -7.45
N GLY A 246 4.91 12.62 -6.21
CA GLY A 246 3.53 12.55 -5.75
C GLY A 246 2.96 11.13 -5.68
N MET A 247 3.82 10.10 -5.65
CA MET A 247 3.40 8.71 -5.49
C MET A 247 2.89 8.45 -4.08
N SER A 248 2.08 7.41 -3.93
CA SER A 248 1.54 6.96 -2.65
C SER A 248 2.07 5.58 -2.29
N PRO A 249 3.31 5.47 -1.77
CA PRO A 249 3.88 4.19 -1.42
C PRO A 249 3.10 3.49 -0.32
N VAL A 250 2.94 2.17 -0.45
CA VAL A 250 2.35 1.28 0.55
C VAL A 250 3.35 0.18 0.86
N ILE A 251 3.74 0.07 2.11
CA ILE A 251 4.58 -1.02 2.56
C ILE A 251 3.89 -1.84 3.65
N ILE A 252 4.27 -3.09 3.70
CA ILE A 252 3.87 -4.01 4.75
C ILE A 252 5.10 -4.35 5.57
N GLN A 253 5.01 -4.17 6.90
CA GLN A 253 6.07 -4.53 7.83
C GLN A 253 5.54 -5.38 8.97
N GLN A 254 6.29 -6.39 9.34
CA GLN A 254 5.98 -7.24 10.47
C GLN A 254 6.43 -6.56 11.78
N GLN A 255 5.62 -6.73 12.84
CA GLN A 255 6.04 -6.42 14.20
C GLN A 255 7.15 -7.38 14.64
N SER A 256 8.03 -6.94 15.53
CA SER A 256 9.08 -7.82 16.07
C SER A 256 8.50 -9.00 16.84
N PHE A 257 9.21 -10.12 16.84
CA PHE A 257 8.82 -11.30 17.62
C PHE A 257 8.76 -11.04 19.12
N GLU A 258 9.49 -10.04 19.64
CA GLU A 258 9.43 -9.62 21.03
C GLU A 258 8.02 -9.19 21.44
N ASN A 259 7.22 -8.64 20.52
CA ASN A 259 5.83 -8.29 20.78
C ASN A 259 4.92 -9.52 20.99
N GLU A 260 5.37 -10.71 20.60
CA GLU A 260 4.69 -11.99 20.83
C GLU A 260 5.25 -12.73 22.07
N SER A 261 6.16 -12.11 22.84
CA SER A 261 6.76 -12.72 24.04
C SER A 261 5.75 -12.82 25.20
N ASN A 262 5.95 -13.82 26.07
CA ASN A 262 5.14 -14.00 27.26
C ASN A 262 5.18 -12.76 28.19
N ASP A 263 6.32 -12.06 28.27
CA ASP A 263 6.47 -10.86 29.08
C ASP A 263 5.61 -9.71 28.58
N ASN A 264 5.52 -9.54 27.25
CA ASN A 264 4.63 -8.56 26.65
C ASN A 264 3.16 -8.96 26.77
N PHE A 265 2.84 -10.26 26.70
CA PHE A 265 1.50 -10.76 26.97
C PHE A 265 1.06 -10.44 28.42
N VAL A 266 1.87 -10.78 29.40
CA VAL A 266 1.59 -10.51 30.84
C VAL A 266 1.50 -9.01 31.13
N SER A 267 2.33 -8.19 30.48
CA SER A 267 2.32 -6.73 30.63
C SER A 267 1.24 -6.01 29.79
N GLY A 268 0.43 -6.74 29.02
CA GLY A 268 -0.58 -6.17 28.12
C GLY A 268 -0.04 -5.43 26.90
N LYS A 269 1.26 -5.56 26.59
CA LYS A 269 1.95 -4.88 25.48
C LYS A 269 1.94 -5.70 24.19
N ILE A 270 0.86 -6.41 23.91
CA ILE A 270 0.71 -7.28 22.74
C ILE A 270 0.14 -6.56 21.50
N ARG A 271 -0.26 -5.32 21.64
CA ARG A 271 -0.82 -4.54 20.54
C ARG A 271 0.28 -4.08 19.59
N PRO A 272 -0.04 -3.91 18.30
CA PRO A 272 0.87 -3.24 17.39
C PRO A 272 1.23 -1.84 17.91
N SER A 273 2.48 -1.45 17.70
CA SER A 273 2.95 -0.11 18.06
C SER A 273 4.01 0.37 17.06
N ALA A 274 4.21 1.68 17.02
CA ALA A 274 5.27 2.26 16.21
C ALA A 274 6.67 1.82 16.66
N GLN A 275 6.85 1.56 17.97
CA GLN A 275 8.11 1.07 18.53
C GLN A 275 8.33 -0.42 18.28
N GLY A 276 7.25 -1.17 18.07
CA GLY A 276 7.27 -2.61 17.76
C GLY A 276 7.56 -2.92 16.29
N LEU A 277 7.77 -1.93 15.45
CA LEU A 277 8.26 -2.14 14.08
C LEU A 277 9.67 -2.74 14.14
N GLY A 278 9.79 -4.05 14.04
CA GLY A 278 10.98 -4.87 14.12
C GLY A 278 12.32 -4.18 13.84
N ASP A 279 12.95 -4.53 12.73
CA ASP A 279 14.31 -4.08 12.43
C ASP A 279 14.43 -2.60 12.04
N SER A 280 13.35 -1.95 11.55
CA SER A 280 13.40 -0.53 11.15
C SER A 280 12.32 0.33 11.79
N LYS A 281 12.74 1.14 12.77
CA LYS A 281 11.89 2.18 13.38
C LYS A 281 11.81 3.46 12.53
N TYR A 282 12.68 3.62 11.55
CA TYR A 282 12.69 4.77 10.64
C TYR A 282 11.41 4.84 9.79
N ILE A 283 10.81 3.70 9.48
CA ILE A 283 9.56 3.64 8.73
C ILE A 283 8.42 4.39 9.45
N ALA A 284 8.28 4.22 10.77
CA ALA A 284 7.31 4.98 11.56
C ALA A 284 7.57 6.50 11.53
N ARG A 285 8.85 6.90 11.37
CA ARG A 285 9.22 8.30 11.21
C ARG A 285 8.92 8.82 9.81
N ASP A 286 9.08 8.01 8.79
CA ASP A 286 9.04 8.44 7.39
C ASP A 286 7.64 8.36 6.79
N CYS A 287 6.80 7.39 7.21
CA CYS A 287 5.44 7.27 6.72
C CYS A 287 4.53 8.39 7.26
N ASN A 288 3.51 8.75 6.49
CA ASN A 288 2.45 9.66 6.92
C ASN A 288 1.47 8.93 7.83
N ILE A 289 1.14 7.70 7.47
CA ILE A 289 0.11 6.91 8.14
C ILE A 289 0.65 5.52 8.41
N LEU A 290 0.60 5.13 9.69
CA LEU A 290 0.94 3.80 10.16
C LEU A 290 -0.30 3.13 10.75
N LEU A 291 -0.71 2.03 10.13
CA LEU A 291 -1.87 1.24 10.52
C LEU A 291 -1.43 -0.07 11.16
N GLY A 292 -1.94 -0.35 12.35
CA GLY A 292 -1.70 -1.57 13.08
C GLY A 292 -2.93 -2.48 13.09
N LEU A 293 -2.76 -3.76 12.73
CA LEU A 293 -3.81 -4.77 12.86
C LEU A 293 -3.55 -5.63 14.08
N PHE A 294 -4.56 -5.75 14.92
CA PHE A 294 -4.54 -6.59 16.11
C PHE A 294 -5.57 -7.72 16.00
N SER A 295 -5.13 -8.95 16.27
CA SER A 295 -5.97 -10.14 16.35
C SER A 295 -6.03 -10.64 17.80
N PRO A 296 -7.06 -10.30 18.58
CA PRO A 296 -7.20 -10.77 19.97
C PRO A 296 -7.26 -12.31 20.06
N PHE A 297 -7.89 -12.95 19.07
CA PHE A 297 -8.04 -14.42 19.04
C PHE A 297 -6.68 -15.14 18.98
N LYS A 298 -5.69 -14.55 18.28
CA LYS A 298 -4.33 -15.10 18.22
C LYS A 298 -3.65 -15.16 19.59
N PHE A 299 -4.02 -14.25 20.48
CA PHE A 299 -3.51 -14.17 21.84
C PHE A 299 -4.47 -14.80 22.85
N GLU A 300 -5.40 -15.64 22.39
CA GLU A 300 -6.35 -16.39 23.24
C GLU A 300 -7.19 -15.50 24.16
N LEU A 301 -7.40 -14.23 23.78
CA LEU A 301 -8.25 -13.33 24.54
C LEU A 301 -9.73 -13.68 24.34
N ASN A 302 -10.48 -13.83 25.43
CA ASN A 302 -11.91 -14.06 25.37
C ASN A 302 -12.72 -12.78 25.13
N GLU A 303 -12.18 -11.65 25.55
CA GLU A 303 -12.80 -10.33 25.43
C GLU A 303 -11.75 -9.27 25.05
N TYR A 304 -12.13 -8.30 24.24
CA TYR A 304 -11.29 -7.15 23.89
C TYR A 304 -12.16 -5.94 23.53
N LYS A 305 -11.95 -4.79 24.23
CA LYS A 305 -12.71 -3.54 23.99
C LYS A 305 -14.23 -3.78 23.91
N GLU A 306 -14.82 -4.45 24.89
CA GLU A 306 -16.26 -4.77 24.96
C GLU A 306 -16.77 -5.78 23.91
N TYR A 307 -15.90 -6.35 23.09
CA TYR A 307 -16.23 -7.39 22.13
C TYR A 307 -15.94 -8.78 22.69
N ASP A 308 -16.93 -9.66 22.62
CA ASP A 308 -16.79 -11.07 22.94
C ASP A 308 -16.06 -11.79 21.78
N ILE A 309 -14.77 -12.01 21.95
CA ILE A 309 -13.91 -12.62 20.92
C ILE A 309 -14.26 -14.09 20.68
N THR A 310 -14.84 -14.76 21.66
CA THR A 310 -15.25 -16.17 21.51
C THR A 310 -16.29 -16.37 20.41
N LYS A 311 -17.16 -15.38 20.18
CA LYS A 311 -18.18 -15.38 19.12
C LYS A 311 -17.58 -15.14 17.72
N PHE A 312 -16.60 -14.26 17.63
CA PHE A 312 -16.00 -13.88 16.35
C PHE A 312 -14.80 -14.76 15.98
N ARG A 313 -14.10 -15.27 17.00
CA ARG A 313 -12.88 -16.08 16.85
C ARG A 313 -11.85 -15.36 15.94
N ASP A 314 -11.30 -16.07 14.94
CA ASP A 314 -10.31 -15.51 14.01
C ASP A 314 -10.92 -14.62 12.88
N ASN A 315 -12.22 -14.34 12.94
CA ASN A 315 -12.89 -13.50 11.94
C ASN A 315 -12.89 -11.99 12.28
N ILE A 316 -12.40 -11.60 13.47
CA ILE A 316 -12.33 -10.20 13.88
C ILE A 316 -10.89 -9.71 13.91
N ARG A 317 -10.70 -8.49 13.46
CA ARG A 317 -9.44 -7.72 13.59
C ARG A 317 -9.78 -6.33 14.07
N PHE A 318 -8.90 -5.77 14.88
CA PHE A 318 -8.96 -4.37 15.29
C PHE A 318 -7.91 -3.60 14.52
N LEU A 319 -8.34 -2.51 13.89
CA LEU A 319 -7.49 -1.58 13.20
C LEU A 319 -7.18 -0.42 14.15
N GLU A 320 -5.90 -0.13 14.31
CA GLU A 320 -5.41 1.00 15.12
C GLU A 320 -4.59 1.94 14.22
N VAL A 321 -4.89 3.23 14.28
CA VAL A 321 -4.07 4.27 13.63
C VAL A 321 -2.95 4.61 14.61
N LEU A 322 -1.74 4.13 14.32
CA LEU A 322 -0.58 4.28 15.21
C LEU A 322 0.18 5.58 14.96
N VAL A 323 0.17 6.06 13.73
CA VAL A 323 0.70 7.36 13.30
C VAL A 323 -0.26 7.94 12.27
N ASN A 324 -0.64 9.19 12.46
CA ASN A 324 -1.29 10.03 11.47
C ASN A 324 -0.65 11.42 11.54
N ARG A 325 0.03 11.86 10.47
CA ARG A 325 0.74 13.14 10.44
C ARG A 325 -0.05 14.27 9.81
N ASP A 326 -1.13 13.93 9.16
CA ASP A 326 -1.90 14.88 8.36
C ASP A 326 -3.22 15.32 9.08
N GLY A 327 -3.43 14.82 10.34
CA GLY A 327 -4.58 15.25 11.14
C GLY A 327 -4.91 14.36 12.33
#